data_487eb571080b24de29e38bde11ac07d2
#
_entry.id   487eb571080b24de29e38bde11ac07d2
#
_cell.length_a   1.000
_cell.length_b   1.000
_cell.length_c   1.000
_cell.angle_alpha   90.00
_cell.angle_beta   90.00
_cell.angle_gamma   90.00
#
_symmetry.space_group_name_H-M   'P 1'
#
loop_
_entity.id
_entity.type
_entity.pdbx_description
1 polymer ?
#
loop_
_entity_poly.entity_id
_entity_poly.type
_entity_poly.pdbx_seq_one_letter_code
_entity_poly.pdbx_strand_id
1 'polypeptide(L)'
;DGDDEKKKLGIEAPGIVEKYHGIASGAINGDEHLSGGSPSQGAELCGVVEQMFSLETMMEVFGEPELADRLERVAFNAYPASISEDYMAHQYLQQANQILVSNAKRNWFNNGDDSNLFGLEPNFGCCTANMHQGWPKFVQHLWFWEDNCLVSAIPVPNHLETKSEGKRIVIDVET
;
A
#
# COMPACT_ATOMS: atom_id res chain seq x y z
N ASP A 1 -12.88 13.43 -16.61
CA ASP A 1 -13.06 14.78 -17.17
C ASP A 1 -12.72 14.88 -18.68
N GLY A 2 -12.20 13.84 -19.32
CA GLY A 2 -11.81 13.87 -20.73
C GLY A 2 -10.61 14.76 -21.07
N ASP A 3 -9.83 15.11 -20.07
CA ASP A 3 -8.60 15.90 -20.22
C ASP A 3 -7.40 14.94 -20.29
N ASP A 4 -6.91 14.72 -21.50
CA ASP A 4 -5.83 13.76 -21.77
C ASP A 4 -4.51 14.12 -21.04
N GLU A 5 -4.26 15.40 -20.80
CA GLU A 5 -3.07 15.86 -20.08
C GLU A 5 -3.17 15.44 -18.60
N LYS A 6 -4.31 15.62 -17.97
CA LYS A 6 -4.54 15.21 -16.57
C LYS A 6 -4.52 13.69 -16.43
N LYS A 7 -5.10 12.96 -17.39
CA LYS A 7 -5.02 11.50 -17.42
C LYS A 7 -3.58 11.04 -17.46
N LYS A 8 -2.78 11.59 -18.37
CA LYS A 8 -1.36 11.28 -18.50
C LYS A 8 -0.59 11.58 -17.21
N LEU A 9 -0.79 12.74 -16.61
CA LEU A 9 -0.17 13.11 -15.32
C LEU A 9 -0.57 12.14 -14.21
N GLY A 10 -1.84 11.73 -14.15
CA GLY A 10 -2.31 10.75 -13.17
C GLY A 10 -1.60 9.39 -13.31
N ILE A 11 -1.42 8.90 -14.53
CA ILE A 11 -0.73 7.64 -14.81
C ILE A 11 0.78 7.73 -14.47
N GLU A 12 1.43 8.86 -14.77
CA GLU A 12 2.87 9.05 -14.55
C GLU A 12 3.23 9.38 -13.09
N ALA A 13 2.31 9.97 -12.32
CA ALA A 13 2.57 10.47 -10.97
C ALA A 13 3.14 9.41 -10.00
N PRO A 14 2.62 8.17 -9.91
CA PRO A 14 3.17 7.14 -9.03
C PRO A 14 4.64 6.85 -9.33
N GLY A 15 4.99 6.76 -10.63
CA GLY A 15 6.38 6.54 -11.06
C GLY A 15 7.31 7.69 -10.73
N ILE A 16 6.84 8.92 -10.80
CA ILE A 16 7.62 10.10 -10.42
C ILE A 16 7.88 10.09 -8.92
N VAL A 17 6.86 9.86 -8.11
CA VAL A 17 6.99 9.82 -6.64
C VAL A 17 7.92 8.68 -6.23
N GLU A 18 7.76 7.48 -6.81
CA GLU A 18 8.64 6.34 -6.54
C GLU A 18 10.09 6.63 -6.90
N LYS A 19 10.35 7.27 -8.04
CA LYS A 19 11.70 7.62 -8.48
C LYS A 19 12.47 8.48 -7.48
N TYR A 20 11.79 9.41 -6.81
CA TYR A 20 12.43 10.37 -5.92
C TYR A 20 12.31 10.02 -4.44
N HIS A 21 11.31 9.21 -4.07
CA HIS A 21 10.97 8.93 -2.67
C HIS A 21 10.72 7.43 -2.39
N GLY A 22 10.79 6.57 -3.41
CA GLY A 22 10.56 5.14 -3.26
C GLY A 22 11.68 4.42 -2.52
N ILE A 23 11.30 3.36 -1.82
CA ILE A 23 12.23 2.43 -1.16
C ILE A 23 12.01 0.99 -1.64
N ALA A 24 12.92 0.10 -1.30
CA ALA A 24 12.94 -1.29 -1.80
C ALA A 24 11.66 -2.09 -1.51
N SER A 25 10.96 -1.79 -0.42
CA SER A 25 9.68 -2.43 -0.08
C SER A 25 8.50 -2.00 -0.97
N GLY A 26 8.70 -1.03 -1.85
CA GLY A 26 7.65 -0.43 -2.67
C GLY A 26 6.96 0.77 -2.04
N ALA A 27 7.19 1.03 -0.76
CA ALA A 27 6.65 2.20 -0.09
C ALA A 27 7.34 3.49 -0.54
N ILE A 28 6.64 4.59 -0.32
CA ILE A 28 7.17 5.95 -0.43
C ILE A 28 7.70 6.37 0.94
N ASN A 29 8.95 6.80 1.00
CA ASN A 29 9.51 7.41 2.19
C ASN A 29 8.76 8.69 2.54
N GLY A 30 8.23 8.75 3.73
CA GLY A 30 7.50 9.89 4.23
C GLY A 30 7.08 9.67 5.67
N ASP A 31 7.16 10.73 6.43
CA ASP A 31 6.73 10.87 7.81
C ASP A 31 6.20 12.30 7.96
N GLU A 32 4.92 12.49 7.68
CA GLU A 32 4.24 13.77 7.51
C GLU A 32 4.77 14.65 6.35
N HIS A 33 5.78 14.19 5.62
CA HIS A 33 6.35 14.83 4.45
C HIS A 33 7.16 13.85 3.60
N LEU A 34 7.34 14.14 2.32
CA LEU A 34 8.20 13.34 1.44
C LEU A 34 9.68 13.54 1.78
N SER A 35 10.42 12.44 2.00
CA SER A 35 11.77 12.48 2.61
C SER A 35 12.90 12.06 1.68
N GLY A 36 12.62 11.80 0.40
CA GLY A 36 13.64 11.29 -0.54
C GLY A 36 13.83 9.77 -0.43
N GLY A 37 14.75 9.21 -1.19
CA GLY A 37 15.00 7.76 -1.29
C GLY A 37 16.03 7.21 -0.30
N SER A 38 16.41 7.95 0.75
CA SER A 38 17.41 7.48 1.72
C SER A 38 16.84 6.34 2.59
N PRO A 39 17.55 5.20 2.74
CA PRO A 39 17.12 4.09 3.58
C PRO A 39 17.15 4.39 5.08
N SER A 40 17.71 5.53 5.51
CA SER A 40 17.64 6.01 6.89
C SER A 40 16.40 6.83 7.19
N GLN A 41 15.65 7.20 6.17
CA GLN A 41 14.30 7.73 6.33
C GLN A 41 13.32 6.58 6.47
N GLY A 42 12.10 6.88 6.86
CA GLY A 42 11.08 5.86 7.07
C GLY A 42 9.83 6.08 6.24
N ALA A 43 9.02 5.04 6.15
CA ALA A 43 7.69 5.09 5.59
C ALA A 43 6.68 4.94 6.72
N GLU A 44 5.82 5.93 6.86
CA GLU A 44 4.70 5.91 7.79
C GLU A 44 3.65 4.88 7.35
N LEU A 45 3.09 4.12 8.30
CA LEU A 45 2.07 3.12 7.99
C LEU A 45 0.81 3.72 7.34
N CYS A 46 0.38 4.92 7.76
CA CYS A 46 -0.71 5.62 7.06
C CYS A 46 -0.36 5.87 5.59
N GLY A 47 0.86 6.35 5.32
CA GLY A 47 1.33 6.59 3.96
C GLY A 47 1.36 5.32 3.12
N VAL A 48 1.74 4.19 3.69
CA VAL A 48 1.70 2.87 3.02
C VAL A 48 0.27 2.49 2.64
N VAL A 49 -0.69 2.59 3.58
CA VAL A 49 -2.10 2.23 3.33
C VAL A 49 -2.76 3.16 2.34
N GLU A 50 -2.52 4.47 2.44
CA GLU A 50 -3.06 5.46 1.50
C GLU A 50 -2.42 5.35 0.10
N GLN A 51 -1.15 4.91 0.02
CA GLN A 51 -0.52 4.56 -1.25
C GLN A 51 -1.23 3.37 -1.90
N MET A 52 -1.54 2.32 -1.14
CA MET A 52 -2.31 1.17 -1.62
C MET A 52 -3.66 1.64 -2.16
N PHE A 53 -4.42 2.38 -1.38
CA PHE A 53 -5.74 2.88 -1.77
C PHE A 53 -5.69 3.80 -3.02
N SER A 54 -4.66 4.63 -3.13
CA SER A 54 -4.45 5.45 -4.31
C SER A 54 -4.20 4.60 -5.56
N LEU A 55 -3.37 3.57 -5.47
CA LEU A 55 -3.09 2.65 -6.57
C LEU A 55 -4.33 1.85 -6.96
N GLU A 56 -5.13 1.36 -6.00
CA GLU A 56 -6.41 0.69 -6.20
C GLU A 56 -7.38 1.56 -7.00
N THR A 57 -7.55 2.81 -6.57
CA THR A 57 -8.41 3.79 -7.25
C THR A 57 -7.91 4.12 -8.67
N MET A 58 -6.59 4.24 -8.84
CA MET A 58 -5.99 4.49 -10.14
C MET A 58 -6.16 3.29 -11.09
N MET A 59 -6.06 2.06 -10.58
CA MET A 59 -6.34 0.85 -11.37
C MET A 59 -7.78 0.83 -11.87
N GLU A 60 -8.74 1.17 -11.02
CA GLU A 60 -10.16 1.26 -11.39
C GLU A 60 -10.41 2.32 -12.48
N VAL A 61 -9.70 3.45 -12.42
CA VAL A 61 -9.90 4.58 -13.34
C VAL A 61 -9.13 4.42 -14.65
N PHE A 62 -7.90 3.91 -14.59
CA PHE A 62 -6.98 3.91 -15.73
C PHE A 62 -6.76 2.55 -16.36
N GLY A 63 -6.91 1.45 -15.61
CA GLY A 63 -6.70 0.09 -16.11
C GLY A 63 -5.24 -0.23 -16.46
N GLU A 64 -4.26 0.51 -15.94
CA GLU A 64 -2.84 0.33 -16.29
C GLU A 64 -2.20 -0.79 -15.45
N PRO A 65 -1.65 -1.84 -16.08
CA PRO A 65 -1.09 -3.00 -15.34
C PRO A 65 0.05 -2.67 -14.39
N GLU A 66 0.85 -1.66 -14.70
CA GLU A 66 1.96 -1.22 -13.85
C GLU A 66 1.50 -0.73 -12.47
N LEU A 67 0.25 -0.28 -12.35
CA LEU A 67 -0.34 0.10 -11.06
C LEU A 67 -0.61 -1.12 -10.19
N ALA A 68 -1.02 -2.24 -10.81
CA ALA A 68 -1.20 -3.52 -10.12
C ALA A 68 0.13 -4.08 -9.59
N ASP A 69 1.20 -4.05 -10.40
CA ASP A 69 2.54 -4.47 -9.98
C ASP A 69 3.06 -3.65 -8.79
N ARG A 70 2.79 -2.34 -8.79
CA ARG A 70 3.14 -1.45 -7.68
C ARG A 70 2.35 -1.78 -6.43
N LEU A 71 1.04 -1.97 -6.57
CA LEU A 71 0.15 -2.31 -5.47
C LEU A 71 0.55 -3.65 -4.84
N GLU A 72 0.81 -4.67 -5.65
CA GLU A 72 1.26 -5.98 -5.17
C GLU A 72 2.55 -5.86 -4.35
N ARG A 73 3.53 -5.09 -4.85
CA ARG A 73 4.79 -4.88 -4.13
C ARG A 73 4.58 -4.23 -2.77
N VAL A 74 3.74 -3.20 -2.67
CA VAL A 74 3.44 -2.53 -1.41
C VAL A 74 2.68 -3.45 -0.46
N ALA A 75 1.64 -4.14 -0.97
CA ALA A 75 0.76 -5.00 -0.20
C ALA A 75 1.48 -6.20 0.44
N PHE A 76 2.48 -6.78 -0.25
CA PHE A 76 3.18 -7.96 0.23
C PHE A 76 4.56 -7.67 0.86
N ASN A 77 5.04 -6.43 0.81
CA ASN A 77 6.30 -6.05 1.44
C ASN A 77 6.13 -4.93 2.47
N ALA A 78 5.77 -3.72 2.03
CA ALA A 78 5.73 -2.56 2.91
C ALA A 78 4.63 -2.67 3.98
N TYR A 79 3.43 -3.10 3.57
CA TYR A 79 2.29 -3.17 4.47
C TYR A 79 2.51 -4.16 5.62
N PRO A 80 2.85 -5.44 5.40
CA PRO A 80 3.07 -6.40 6.49
C PRO A 80 4.32 -6.10 7.31
N ALA A 81 5.31 -5.39 6.76
CA ALA A 81 6.53 -5.06 7.50
C ALA A 81 6.31 -4.15 8.72
N SER A 82 5.23 -3.38 8.72
CA SER A 82 4.86 -2.50 9.84
C SER A 82 3.90 -3.14 10.84
N ILE A 83 3.50 -4.39 10.65
CA ILE A 83 2.44 -5.04 11.42
C ILE A 83 2.99 -6.32 12.02
N SER A 84 2.63 -6.62 13.27
CA SER A 84 2.99 -7.90 13.90
C SER A 84 2.26 -9.07 13.25
N GLU A 85 2.85 -10.27 13.32
CA GLU A 85 2.33 -11.50 12.69
C GLU A 85 0.87 -11.80 13.09
N ASP A 86 0.51 -11.47 14.32
CA ASP A 86 -0.84 -11.66 14.87
C ASP A 86 -1.79 -10.48 14.59
N TYR A 87 -1.33 -9.45 13.88
CA TYR A 87 -2.06 -8.20 13.60
C TYR A 87 -2.47 -7.40 14.86
N MET A 88 -1.87 -7.68 16.01
CA MET A 88 -2.21 -7.03 17.27
C MET A 88 -1.34 -5.83 17.61
N ALA A 89 -0.30 -5.58 16.84
CA ALA A 89 0.58 -4.44 17.01
C ALA A 89 1.09 -3.91 15.67
N HIS A 90 1.43 -2.63 15.62
CA HIS A 90 2.02 -2.01 14.45
C HIS A 90 3.12 -1.01 14.85
N GLN A 91 3.99 -0.70 13.89
CA GLN A 91 4.88 0.46 13.96
C GLN A 91 4.18 1.67 13.32
N TYR A 92 4.51 2.87 13.78
CA TYR A 92 4.22 4.09 13.04
C TYR A 92 5.15 4.20 11.83
N LEU A 93 6.46 4.09 12.05
CA LEU A 93 7.49 4.28 11.05
C LEU A 93 8.34 3.01 10.85
N GLN A 94 8.31 2.43 9.65
CA GLN A 94 9.23 1.40 9.23
C GLN A 94 10.43 2.00 8.49
N GLN A 95 11.60 1.39 8.61
CA GLN A 95 12.81 1.78 7.88
C GLN A 95 13.42 0.57 7.18
N ALA A 96 13.84 0.73 5.91
CA ALA A 96 14.38 -0.36 5.11
C ALA A 96 15.66 -0.97 5.70
N ASN A 97 16.45 -0.20 6.44
CA ASN A 97 17.68 -0.64 7.09
C ASN A 97 17.61 -0.57 8.62
N GLN A 98 16.42 -0.73 9.18
CA GLN A 98 16.23 -0.71 10.63
C GLN A 98 16.98 -1.89 11.29
N ILE A 99 17.95 -1.56 12.16
CA ILE A 99 18.75 -2.56 12.86
C ILE A 99 18.10 -2.97 14.18
N LEU A 100 17.45 -2.03 14.85
CA LEU A 100 16.91 -2.22 16.19
C LEU A 100 15.58 -1.47 16.36
N VAL A 101 14.58 -2.18 16.84
CA VAL A 101 13.32 -1.62 17.32
C VAL A 101 13.52 -1.17 18.74
N SER A 102 13.59 0.13 18.98
CA SER A 102 13.82 0.68 20.33
C SER A 102 13.28 2.10 20.45
N ASN A 103 12.92 2.48 21.66
CA ASN A 103 12.71 3.88 22.02
C ASN A 103 14.08 4.56 22.11
N ALA A 104 14.40 5.42 21.16
CA ALA A 104 15.68 6.08 21.12
C ALA A 104 15.66 7.34 20.24
N LYS A 105 16.36 8.37 20.69
CA LYS A 105 16.63 9.54 19.85
C LYS A 105 17.47 9.15 18.65
N ARG A 106 17.03 9.53 17.45
CA ARG A 106 17.69 9.24 16.17
C ARG A 106 18.43 10.48 15.65
N ASN A 107 19.41 10.24 14.77
CA ASN A 107 20.14 11.31 14.07
C ASN A 107 19.40 11.82 12.81
N TRP A 108 18.20 11.35 12.60
CA TRP A 108 17.32 11.72 11.51
C TRP A 108 15.91 11.99 12.05
N PHE A 109 15.07 12.64 11.27
CA PHE A 109 13.68 12.88 11.65
C PHE A 109 12.90 11.57 11.66
N ASN A 110 12.14 11.31 12.72
CA ASN A 110 11.35 10.09 12.89
C ASN A 110 10.03 10.31 13.66
N ASN A 111 9.57 11.55 13.75
CA ASN A 111 8.34 11.99 14.43
C ASN A 111 8.22 11.60 15.93
N GLY A 112 9.25 11.09 16.52
CA GLY A 112 9.32 10.72 17.94
C GLY A 112 10.25 9.57 18.20
N ASP A 113 10.74 9.49 19.44
CA ASP A 113 11.72 8.48 19.84
C ASP A 113 11.13 7.05 19.86
N ASP A 114 9.81 6.94 19.90
CA ASP A 114 9.02 5.71 19.95
C ASP A 114 8.36 5.30 18.61
N SER A 115 8.54 6.08 17.57
CA SER A 115 7.89 5.86 16.26
C SER A 115 8.16 4.50 15.61
N ASN A 116 9.30 3.88 15.96
CA ASN A 116 9.70 2.56 15.46
C ASN A 116 9.27 1.39 16.35
N LEU A 117 8.63 1.64 17.49
CA LEU A 117 8.17 0.57 18.37
C LEU A 117 6.94 -0.12 17.82
N PHE A 118 6.86 -1.43 18.02
CA PHE A 118 5.61 -2.16 17.86
C PHE A 118 4.74 -1.96 19.10
N GLY A 119 3.48 -1.62 18.90
CA GLY A 119 2.52 -1.46 19.96
C GLY A 119 1.09 -1.51 19.43
N LEU A 120 0.13 -1.70 20.35
CA LEU A 120 -1.30 -1.69 20.02
C LEU A 120 -1.72 -0.29 19.55
N GLU A 121 -1.24 0.73 20.23
CA GLU A 121 -1.43 2.12 19.88
C GLU A 121 -0.19 2.92 20.36
N PRO A 122 0.92 2.88 19.62
CA PRO A 122 2.17 3.50 20.02
C PRO A 122 2.14 5.03 19.82
N ASN A 123 1.17 5.73 20.43
CA ASN A 123 0.90 7.16 20.31
C ASN A 123 0.54 7.68 18.91
N PHE A 124 0.29 6.80 17.95
CA PHE A 124 0.00 7.12 16.56
C PHE A 124 -1.33 6.48 16.13
N GLY A 125 -2.43 6.97 16.70
CA GLY A 125 -3.78 6.45 16.48
C GLY A 125 -4.26 6.53 15.03
N CYS A 126 -3.71 7.43 14.21
CA CYS A 126 -3.95 7.47 12.77
C CYS A 126 -3.57 6.16 12.08
N CYS A 127 -2.42 5.57 12.42
CA CYS A 127 -1.98 4.31 11.87
C CYS A 127 -2.86 3.13 12.33
N THR A 128 -3.32 3.14 13.57
CA THR A 128 -4.31 2.17 14.07
C THR A 128 -5.60 2.25 13.26
N ALA A 129 -6.08 3.48 12.97
CA ALA A 129 -7.27 3.70 12.17
C ALA A 129 -7.10 3.28 10.70
N ASN A 130 -5.93 3.51 10.11
CA ASN A 130 -5.68 3.19 8.70
C ASN A 130 -5.31 1.71 8.47
N MET A 131 -4.55 1.10 9.37
CA MET A 131 -4.05 -0.26 9.21
C MET A 131 -5.14 -1.26 8.81
N HIS A 132 -6.27 -1.26 9.49
CA HIS A 132 -7.32 -2.26 9.29
C HIS A 132 -8.05 -2.18 7.94
N GLN A 133 -7.94 -1.07 7.22
CA GLN A 133 -8.57 -0.90 5.90
C GLN A 133 -7.67 -1.36 4.74
N GLY A 134 -6.36 -1.47 4.94
CA GLY A 134 -5.40 -1.80 3.87
C GLY A 134 -5.72 -3.14 3.22
N TRP A 135 -5.76 -4.21 3.99
CA TRP A 135 -6.01 -5.55 3.44
C TRP A 135 -7.42 -5.75 2.88
N PRO A 136 -8.51 -5.34 3.55
CA PRO A 136 -9.85 -5.47 2.98
C PRO A 136 -10.02 -4.73 1.66
N LYS A 137 -9.49 -3.52 1.53
CA LYS A 137 -9.53 -2.76 0.27
C LYS A 137 -8.71 -3.44 -0.83
N PHE A 138 -7.51 -3.94 -0.49
CA PHE A 138 -6.70 -4.72 -1.43
C PHE A 138 -7.48 -5.91 -1.98
N VAL A 139 -8.14 -6.69 -1.12
CA VAL A 139 -8.95 -7.85 -1.54
C VAL A 139 -10.12 -7.44 -2.42
N GLN A 140 -10.75 -6.30 -2.16
CA GLN A 140 -11.83 -5.77 -3.00
C GLN A 140 -11.39 -5.45 -4.42
N HIS A 141 -10.10 -5.12 -4.64
CA HIS A 141 -9.55 -4.70 -5.91
C HIS A 141 -8.75 -5.80 -6.65
N LEU A 142 -8.89 -7.07 -6.23
CA LEU A 142 -8.29 -8.20 -6.97
C LEU A 142 -8.98 -8.44 -8.30
N TRP A 143 -10.25 -8.07 -8.43
CA TRP A 143 -11.08 -8.30 -9.61
C TRP A 143 -11.85 -7.06 -10.01
N PHE A 144 -11.95 -6.84 -11.32
CA PHE A 144 -12.75 -5.76 -11.90
C PHE A 144 -13.67 -6.28 -12.98
N TRP A 145 -14.76 -5.58 -13.20
CA TRP A 145 -15.59 -5.73 -14.38
C TRP A 145 -15.24 -4.64 -15.41
N GLU A 146 -14.90 -5.05 -16.62
CA GLU A 146 -14.74 -4.16 -17.77
C GLU A 146 -15.75 -4.62 -18.84
N ASP A 147 -16.76 -3.82 -19.07
CA ASP A 147 -17.94 -4.21 -19.88
C ASP A 147 -18.55 -5.55 -19.39
N ASN A 148 -18.38 -6.62 -20.17
CA ASN A 148 -18.85 -7.97 -19.85
C ASN A 148 -17.70 -8.93 -19.50
N CYS A 149 -16.50 -8.42 -19.33
CA CYS A 149 -15.32 -9.19 -18.99
C CYS A 149 -14.98 -9.05 -17.52
N LEU A 150 -14.68 -10.18 -16.86
CA LEU A 150 -14.13 -10.19 -15.50
C LEU A 150 -12.61 -10.23 -15.62
N VAL A 151 -11.95 -9.24 -15.05
CA VAL A 151 -10.50 -9.03 -15.13
C VAL A 151 -9.88 -9.33 -13.76
N SER A 152 -8.94 -10.28 -13.71
CA SER A 152 -8.07 -10.45 -12.54
C SER A 152 -6.95 -9.43 -12.62
N ALA A 153 -6.94 -8.48 -11.70
CA ALA A 153 -5.94 -7.43 -11.66
C ALA A 153 -4.65 -7.90 -11.00
N ILE A 154 -4.76 -8.70 -9.95
CA ILE A 154 -3.62 -9.23 -9.18
C ILE A 154 -3.83 -10.74 -8.99
N PRO A 155 -3.02 -11.60 -9.64
CA PRO A 155 -3.22 -13.06 -9.63
C PRO A 155 -2.63 -13.70 -8.36
N VAL A 156 -3.21 -13.39 -7.22
CA VAL A 156 -2.88 -14.03 -5.93
C VAL A 156 -3.89 -15.12 -5.58
N PRO A 157 -3.56 -16.10 -4.71
CA PRO A 157 -4.53 -17.10 -4.26
C PRO A 157 -5.77 -16.45 -3.68
N ASN A 158 -6.93 -16.72 -4.28
CA ASN A 158 -8.21 -16.20 -3.83
C ASN A 158 -9.38 -17.03 -4.33
N HIS A 159 -10.55 -16.82 -3.72
CA HIS A 159 -11.81 -17.37 -4.13
C HIS A 159 -12.77 -16.24 -4.48
N LEU A 160 -13.26 -16.21 -5.71
CA LEU A 160 -14.29 -15.28 -6.16
C LEU A 160 -15.61 -16.02 -6.41
N GLU A 161 -16.68 -15.51 -5.83
CA GLU A 161 -18.02 -15.87 -6.18
C GLU A 161 -18.81 -14.63 -6.64
N THR A 162 -19.33 -14.68 -7.86
CA THR A 162 -20.09 -13.56 -8.45
C THR A 162 -21.19 -14.09 -9.38
N LYS A 163 -21.92 -13.17 -10.03
CA LYS A 163 -22.95 -13.49 -11.02
C LYS A 163 -22.84 -12.60 -12.24
N SER A 164 -23.02 -13.18 -13.42
CA SER A 164 -23.20 -12.46 -14.68
C SER A 164 -24.40 -13.02 -15.42
N GLU A 165 -25.27 -12.16 -15.94
CA GLU A 165 -26.49 -12.53 -16.68
C GLU A 165 -27.35 -13.58 -15.95
N GLY A 166 -27.42 -13.50 -14.61
CA GLY A 166 -28.16 -14.45 -13.77
C GLY A 166 -27.47 -15.80 -13.54
N LYS A 167 -26.31 -16.04 -14.14
CA LYS A 167 -25.49 -17.25 -13.93
C LYS A 167 -24.46 -17.02 -12.84
N ARG A 168 -24.32 -18.01 -11.94
CA ARG A 168 -23.26 -18.01 -10.92
C ARG A 168 -21.92 -18.31 -11.56
N ILE A 169 -20.93 -17.53 -11.21
CA ILE A 169 -19.53 -17.73 -11.56
C ILE A 169 -18.74 -17.97 -10.27
N VAL A 170 -17.93 -19.01 -10.25
CA VAL A 170 -17.01 -19.32 -9.15
C VAL A 170 -15.64 -19.51 -9.76
N ILE A 171 -14.65 -18.81 -9.22
CA ILE A 171 -13.25 -18.86 -9.65
C ILE A 171 -12.38 -19.08 -8.42
N ASP A 172 -11.56 -20.12 -8.47
CA ASP A 172 -10.51 -20.38 -7.50
C ASP A 172 -9.17 -20.12 -8.19
N VAL A 173 -8.37 -19.23 -7.62
CA VAL A 173 -6.99 -18.96 -8.06
C VAL A 173 -6.05 -19.64 -7.08
N GLU A 174 -5.27 -20.57 -7.59
CA GLU A 174 -4.21 -21.28 -6.87
C GLU A 174 -2.87 -20.95 -7.55
N THR A 175 -1.84 -20.59 -6.76
CA THR A 175 -0.48 -20.29 -7.25
C THR A 175 0.58 -21.06 -6.50
#